data_8255d2eb4e15dbf52066e833137221ca
#
_entry.id   8255d2eb4e15dbf52066e833137221ca
#
_cell.length_a   1.000
_cell.length_b   1.000
_cell.length_c   1.000
_cell.angle_alpha   90.00
_cell.angle_beta   90.00
_cell.angle_gamma   90.00
#
_symmetry.space_group_name_H-M   'P 1'
#
loop_
_entity.id
_entity.type
_entity.pdbx_description
1 polymer ?
#
loop_
_entity_poly.entity_id
_entity_poly.type
_entity_poly.pdbx_seq_one_letter_code
_entity_poly.pdbx_strand_id
1 'polypeptide(L)'
;MALFVNHLTHLDVSIWSPVHGLTGMSWLVNATLEGELGDDGMLLDFGEVKPWIKRVLDAGPDHTLLVPQYADGVTVKFDDKRCTVETQHPYAIRLETPPEAVTALPTAEVSEADILAHCEALLNAQRPPNVYRVTLTLSAETIDGAAFGYSHGLKRHLGNCQRIAHGHRSRLEIYQHGQRVSQLEQQWSDWLNHRYLIEAEDIAETSQEGQILYRYHSTQGSFSLALPESRTAVLKVPTTIENIAQWLASTVAAQTGKPTRTVVFEGISKGATATG
;
A
#
# COMPACT_ATOMS: atom_id res chain seq x y z
N MET A 1 33.06 9.36 1.91
CA MET A 1 32.30 9.52 3.20
C MET A 1 30.89 8.98 3.03
N ALA A 2 30.22 8.58 4.11
CA ALA A 2 28.82 8.15 4.04
C ALA A 2 27.95 8.96 5.00
N LEU A 3 26.79 9.42 4.53
CA LEU A 3 25.73 10.03 5.30
C LEU A 3 24.56 9.04 5.38
N PHE A 4 23.93 8.87 6.50
CA PHE A 4 22.78 7.98 6.62
C PHE A 4 21.60 8.65 7.32
N VAL A 5 20.40 8.22 6.96
CA VAL A 5 19.13 8.64 7.58
C VAL A 5 18.29 7.40 7.82
N ASN A 6 18.02 7.11 9.08
CA ASN A 6 17.13 6.03 9.49
C ASN A 6 15.69 6.55 9.58
N HIS A 7 14.72 5.69 9.27
CA HIS A 7 13.29 6.01 9.29
C HIS A 7 12.96 7.31 8.53
N LEU A 8 13.54 7.44 7.33
CA LEU A 8 13.42 8.64 6.51
C LEU A 8 11.98 8.88 6.08
N THR A 9 11.32 7.85 5.60
CA THR A 9 9.92 7.85 5.15
C THR A 9 9.33 6.45 5.23
N HIS A 10 8.03 6.34 4.97
CA HIS A 10 7.35 5.07 4.74
C HIS A 10 7.30 4.75 3.25
N LEU A 11 7.20 3.47 2.93
CA LEU A 11 6.86 2.96 1.61
C LEU A 11 5.63 2.06 1.80
N ASP A 12 4.49 2.52 1.33
CA ASP A 12 3.20 1.84 1.41
C ASP A 12 2.77 1.45 -0.02
N VAL A 13 2.60 0.16 -0.29
CA VAL A 13 2.31 -0.34 -1.64
C VAL A 13 1.29 -1.47 -1.63
N SER A 14 0.58 -1.66 -2.74
CA SER A 14 0.00 -2.97 -3.05
C SER A 14 0.98 -3.78 -3.89
N ILE A 15 0.99 -5.09 -3.70
CA ILE A 15 1.76 -6.04 -4.51
C ILE A 15 0.79 -7.04 -5.12
N TRP A 16 0.95 -7.34 -6.41
CA TRP A 16 0.34 -8.53 -6.99
C TRP A 16 1.22 -9.75 -6.70
N SER A 17 0.74 -10.60 -5.79
CA SER A 17 1.40 -11.86 -5.48
C SER A 17 0.81 -12.98 -6.34
N PRO A 18 1.62 -13.81 -7.03
CA PRO A 18 1.13 -14.99 -7.75
C PRO A 18 0.43 -16.01 -6.85
N VAL A 19 0.66 -15.96 -5.53
CA VAL A 19 0.07 -16.87 -4.54
C VAL A 19 -1.17 -16.29 -3.88
N HIS A 20 -1.11 -15.00 -3.48
CA HIS A 20 -2.14 -14.39 -2.65
C HIS A 20 -3.04 -13.41 -3.42
N GLY A 21 -2.61 -12.94 -4.59
CA GLY A 21 -3.24 -11.84 -5.33
C GLY A 21 -2.87 -10.48 -4.76
N LEU A 22 -3.80 -9.55 -4.69
CA LEU A 22 -3.57 -8.24 -4.09
C LEU A 22 -3.23 -8.36 -2.61
N THR A 23 -2.10 -7.77 -2.21
CA THR A 23 -1.70 -7.67 -0.81
C THR A 23 -1.06 -6.32 -0.53
N GLY A 24 -1.37 -5.73 0.63
CA GLY A 24 -0.77 -4.49 1.08
C GLY A 24 0.49 -4.73 1.89
N MET A 25 1.50 -3.88 1.68
CA MET A 25 2.77 -3.92 2.41
C MET A 25 3.19 -2.52 2.84
N SER A 26 3.93 -2.46 3.95
CA SER A 26 4.45 -1.21 4.51
C SER A 26 5.84 -1.41 5.09
N TRP A 27 6.75 -0.49 4.77
CA TRP A 27 8.11 -0.47 5.32
C TRP A 27 8.52 0.93 5.75
N LEU A 28 9.44 0.98 6.71
CA LEU A 28 10.28 2.14 6.95
C LEU A 28 11.46 2.09 5.99
N VAL A 29 11.74 3.21 5.35
CA VAL A 29 12.88 3.37 4.44
C VAL A 29 14.03 4.01 5.20
N ASN A 30 15.21 3.38 5.14
CA ASN A 30 16.46 3.96 5.59
C ASN A 30 17.35 4.20 4.37
N ALA A 31 18.15 5.25 4.39
CA ALA A 31 19.01 5.62 3.27
C ALA A 31 20.44 5.85 3.74
N THR A 32 21.40 5.42 2.90
CA THR A 32 22.82 5.74 3.03
C THR A 32 23.29 6.35 1.71
N LEU A 33 23.95 7.50 1.80
CA LEU A 33 24.53 8.24 0.68
C LEU A 33 26.05 8.21 0.80
N GLU A 34 26.73 7.75 -0.22
CA GLU A 34 28.21 7.77 -0.29
C GLU A 34 28.64 8.86 -1.26
N GLY A 35 29.64 9.65 -0.87
CA GLY A 35 30.11 10.77 -1.72
C GLY A 35 31.25 11.56 -1.11
N GLU A 36 31.51 12.72 -1.69
CA GLU A 36 32.52 13.69 -1.24
C GLU A 36 31.85 14.88 -0.57
N LEU A 37 32.58 15.52 0.32
CA LEU A 37 32.13 16.77 0.97
C LEU A 37 32.17 17.90 -0.03
N GLY A 38 31.18 18.78 0.01
CA GLY A 38 31.24 20.09 -0.62
C GLY A 38 32.19 21.06 0.10
N ASP A 39 32.32 22.27 -0.46
CA ASP A 39 33.17 23.33 0.12
C ASP A 39 32.65 23.79 1.50
N ASP A 40 31.39 23.54 1.79
CA ASP A 40 30.75 23.78 3.08
C ASP A 40 31.01 22.69 4.15
N GLY A 41 31.78 21.67 3.78
CA GLY A 41 32.09 20.52 4.64
C GLY A 41 30.94 19.53 4.83
N MET A 42 29.87 19.63 4.06
CA MET A 42 28.74 18.70 4.06
C MET A 42 28.75 17.82 2.83
N LEU A 43 28.27 16.58 2.95
CA LEU A 43 27.94 15.75 1.79
C LEU A 43 26.62 16.25 1.17
N LEU A 44 25.60 16.44 1.99
CA LEU A 44 24.33 17.12 1.70
C LEU A 44 23.70 17.57 3.02
N ASP A 45 22.89 18.63 2.98
CA ASP A 45 22.08 19.03 4.12
C ASP A 45 20.94 18.02 4.36
N PHE A 46 20.70 17.64 5.60
CA PHE A 46 19.56 16.76 5.95
C PHE A 46 18.21 17.36 5.59
N GLY A 47 18.09 18.71 5.57
CA GLY A 47 16.90 19.42 5.11
C GLY A 47 16.61 19.21 3.62
N GLU A 48 17.62 18.84 2.82
CA GLU A 48 17.48 18.56 1.39
C GLU A 48 17.35 17.06 1.11
N VAL A 49 18.12 16.22 1.82
CA VAL A 49 18.14 14.76 1.63
C VAL A 49 16.76 14.14 1.79
N LYS A 50 16.08 14.42 2.92
CA LYS A 50 14.79 13.82 3.22
C LYS A 50 13.71 14.19 2.20
N PRO A 51 13.48 15.48 1.86
CA PRO A 51 12.49 15.85 0.85
C PRO A 51 12.83 15.31 -0.54
N TRP A 52 14.11 15.25 -0.89
CA TRP A 52 14.53 14.72 -2.19
C TRP A 52 14.19 13.24 -2.33
N ILE A 53 14.67 12.40 -1.40
CA ILE A 53 14.42 10.96 -1.43
C ILE A 53 12.90 10.69 -1.39
N LYS A 54 12.18 11.34 -0.47
CA LYS A 54 10.73 11.18 -0.38
C LYS A 54 10.04 11.52 -1.70
N ARG A 55 10.38 12.64 -2.35
CA ARG A 55 9.80 13.05 -3.63
C ARG A 55 10.03 12.01 -4.73
N VAL A 56 11.24 11.40 -4.79
CA VAL A 56 11.55 10.38 -5.79
C VAL A 56 10.74 9.10 -5.56
N LEU A 57 10.60 8.68 -4.30
CA LEU A 57 9.79 7.51 -3.96
C LEU A 57 8.29 7.76 -4.18
N ASP A 58 7.77 8.94 -3.80
CA ASP A 58 6.37 9.34 -4.02
C ASP A 58 6.03 9.42 -5.53
N ALA A 59 6.97 9.86 -6.35
CA ALA A 59 6.81 9.87 -7.81
C ALA A 59 6.98 8.49 -8.46
N GLY A 60 7.60 7.56 -7.75
CA GLY A 60 7.87 6.18 -8.17
C GLY A 60 6.92 5.18 -7.50
N PRO A 61 7.48 4.20 -6.76
CA PRO A 61 6.73 3.04 -6.30
C PRO A 61 5.76 3.32 -5.15
N ASP A 62 5.94 4.40 -4.38
CA ASP A 62 5.08 4.66 -3.23
C ASP A 62 3.62 4.86 -3.64
N HIS A 63 2.70 4.19 -2.93
CA HIS A 63 1.27 4.16 -3.22
C HIS A 63 0.93 3.66 -4.64
N THR A 64 1.69 2.71 -5.17
CA THR A 64 1.39 2.03 -6.44
C THR A 64 1.06 0.56 -6.25
N LEU A 65 0.50 -0.05 -7.30
CA LEU A 65 0.49 -1.50 -7.45
C LEU A 65 1.81 -1.97 -8.07
N LEU A 66 2.59 -2.73 -7.31
CA LEU A 66 3.78 -3.41 -7.81
C LEU A 66 3.34 -4.71 -8.51
N VAL A 67 3.70 -4.84 -9.79
CA VAL A 67 3.28 -5.97 -10.62
C VAL A 67 4.49 -6.72 -11.15
N PRO A 68 4.60 -8.06 -10.91
CA PRO A 68 5.64 -8.89 -11.50
C PRO A 68 5.31 -9.17 -12.97
N GLN A 69 6.03 -8.52 -13.89
CA GLN A 69 5.73 -8.61 -15.34
C GLN A 69 5.90 -10.00 -15.94
N TYR A 70 6.72 -10.84 -15.31
CA TYR A 70 7.05 -12.18 -15.84
C TYR A 70 6.32 -13.29 -15.08
N ALA A 71 5.38 -12.94 -14.19
CA ALA A 71 4.53 -13.93 -13.56
C ALA A 71 3.59 -14.57 -14.59
N ASP A 72 3.34 -15.87 -14.46
CA ASP A 72 2.40 -16.56 -15.32
C ASP A 72 0.99 -16.01 -15.17
N GLY A 73 0.31 -15.81 -16.31
CA GLY A 73 -1.04 -15.25 -16.36
C GLY A 73 -1.13 -13.76 -16.02
N VAL A 74 -0.01 -13.04 -15.91
CA VAL A 74 0.03 -11.58 -15.72
C VAL A 74 0.32 -10.88 -17.04
N THR A 75 -0.45 -9.86 -17.37
CA THR A 75 -0.23 -8.99 -18.52
C THR A 75 -0.27 -7.53 -18.06
N VAL A 76 0.75 -6.76 -18.40
CA VAL A 76 0.82 -5.33 -18.14
C VAL A 76 1.03 -4.59 -19.46
N LYS A 77 0.17 -3.62 -19.75
CA LYS A 77 0.25 -2.78 -20.95
C LYS A 77 0.22 -1.31 -20.55
N PHE A 78 1.19 -0.55 -21.02
CA PHE A 78 1.24 0.89 -20.88
C PHE A 78 1.00 1.57 -22.23
N ASP A 79 0.21 2.61 -22.23
CA ASP A 79 0.17 3.64 -23.26
C ASP A 79 0.39 5.02 -22.61
N ASP A 80 0.37 6.10 -23.41
CA ASP A 80 0.68 7.46 -22.93
C ASP A 80 -0.26 7.97 -21.82
N LYS A 81 -1.43 7.36 -21.64
CA LYS A 81 -2.48 7.84 -20.72
C LYS A 81 -2.98 6.79 -19.77
N ARG A 82 -2.64 5.53 -19.99
CA ARG A 82 -3.26 4.41 -19.28
C ARG A 82 -2.29 3.26 -19.07
N CYS A 83 -2.42 2.63 -17.93
CA CYS A 83 -1.89 1.30 -17.67
C CYS A 83 -3.05 0.33 -17.51
N THR A 84 -2.97 -0.83 -18.17
CA THR A 84 -3.88 -1.95 -17.99
C THR A 84 -3.11 -3.13 -17.42
N VAL A 85 -3.62 -3.69 -16.30
CA VAL A 85 -3.10 -4.92 -15.70
C VAL A 85 -4.21 -5.97 -15.73
N GLU A 86 -3.92 -7.12 -16.32
CA GLU A 86 -4.81 -8.28 -16.33
C GLU A 86 -4.07 -9.47 -15.71
N THR A 87 -4.77 -10.23 -14.88
CA THR A 87 -4.22 -11.43 -14.25
C THR A 87 -5.19 -12.60 -14.37
N GLN A 88 -4.67 -13.82 -14.22
CA GLN A 88 -5.45 -15.05 -14.22
C GLN A 88 -5.31 -15.83 -12.90
N HIS A 89 -4.14 -15.78 -12.28
CA HIS A 89 -3.81 -16.49 -11.06
C HIS A 89 -3.33 -15.55 -9.97
N PRO A 90 -3.67 -15.79 -8.68
CA PRO A 90 -4.55 -16.82 -8.12
C PRO A 90 -6.03 -16.55 -8.38
N TYR A 91 -6.37 -15.38 -8.91
CA TYR A 91 -7.70 -15.01 -9.40
C TYR A 91 -7.56 -13.91 -10.46
N ALA A 92 -8.60 -13.77 -11.29
CA ALA A 92 -8.59 -12.76 -12.33
C ALA A 92 -8.89 -11.38 -11.74
N ILE A 93 -8.08 -10.38 -12.15
CA ILE A 93 -8.43 -8.96 -12.05
C ILE A 93 -8.25 -8.30 -13.42
N ARG A 94 -8.93 -7.18 -13.59
CA ARG A 94 -8.65 -6.21 -14.63
C ARG A 94 -8.58 -4.82 -13.99
N LEU A 95 -7.40 -4.23 -14.04
CA LEU A 95 -7.13 -2.87 -13.56
C LEU A 95 -6.89 -1.97 -14.77
N GLU A 96 -7.56 -0.80 -14.79
CA GLU A 96 -7.25 0.30 -15.72
C GLU A 96 -7.05 1.58 -14.93
N THR A 97 -5.91 2.26 -15.14
CA THR A 97 -5.47 3.37 -14.30
C THR A 97 -4.51 4.28 -15.05
N PRO A 98 -4.26 5.52 -14.60
CA PRO A 98 -3.12 6.29 -15.06
C PRO A 98 -1.81 5.54 -14.88
N PRO A 99 -0.81 5.69 -15.78
CA PRO A 99 0.43 4.92 -15.74
C PRO A 99 1.17 5.00 -14.40
N GLU A 100 1.10 6.15 -13.73
CA GLU A 100 1.81 6.44 -12.48
C GLU A 100 1.28 5.62 -11.28
N ALA A 101 0.14 4.96 -11.42
CA ALA A 101 -0.44 4.15 -10.34
C ALA A 101 0.06 2.69 -10.34
N VAL A 102 0.88 2.30 -11.30
CA VAL A 102 1.43 0.95 -11.43
C VAL A 102 2.94 1.01 -11.60
N THR A 103 3.64 0.21 -10.81
CA THR A 103 5.07 -0.05 -10.97
C THR A 103 5.27 -1.50 -11.42
N ALA A 104 5.63 -1.68 -12.67
CA ALA A 104 5.89 -2.99 -13.24
C ALA A 104 7.36 -3.37 -13.03
N LEU A 105 7.62 -4.52 -12.39
CA LEU A 105 8.95 -5.01 -12.10
C LEU A 105 9.30 -6.22 -12.99
N PRO A 106 10.52 -6.30 -13.54
CA PRO A 106 10.92 -7.35 -14.47
C PRO A 106 11.26 -8.66 -13.73
N THR A 107 10.30 -9.19 -13.00
CA THR A 107 10.43 -10.39 -12.16
C THR A 107 9.18 -11.27 -12.29
N ALA A 108 9.25 -12.55 -11.88
CA ALA A 108 8.12 -13.46 -11.80
C ALA A 108 7.38 -13.37 -10.45
N GLU A 109 8.05 -12.88 -9.40
CA GLU A 109 7.47 -12.60 -8.08
C GLU A 109 8.18 -11.38 -7.51
N VAL A 110 7.44 -10.46 -6.90
CA VAL A 110 8.01 -9.24 -6.31
C VAL A 110 8.63 -9.56 -4.96
N SER A 111 9.94 -9.40 -4.85
CA SER A 111 10.69 -9.50 -3.60
C SER A 111 11.08 -8.11 -3.06
N GLU A 112 11.47 -8.05 -1.79
CA GLU A 112 12.02 -6.84 -1.19
C GLU A 112 13.30 -6.37 -1.92
N ALA A 113 14.12 -7.32 -2.40
CA ALA A 113 15.32 -7.02 -3.19
C ALA A 113 14.97 -6.34 -4.53
N ASP A 114 13.90 -6.77 -5.20
CA ASP A 114 13.46 -6.13 -6.46
C ASP A 114 12.95 -4.71 -6.22
N ILE A 115 12.23 -4.49 -5.12
CA ILE A 115 11.75 -3.16 -4.71
C ILE A 115 12.94 -2.24 -4.40
N LEU A 116 13.91 -2.72 -3.61
CA LEU A 116 15.13 -1.97 -3.30
C LEU A 116 15.90 -1.60 -4.56
N ALA A 117 16.14 -2.57 -5.44
CA ALA A 117 16.87 -2.34 -6.70
C ALA A 117 16.17 -1.28 -7.57
N HIS A 118 14.83 -1.32 -7.65
CA HIS A 118 14.05 -0.33 -8.38
C HIS A 118 14.15 1.07 -7.76
N CYS A 119 13.93 1.19 -6.43
CA CYS A 119 14.03 2.46 -5.71
C CYS A 119 15.44 3.07 -5.82
N GLU A 120 16.48 2.26 -5.62
CA GLU A 120 17.87 2.69 -5.72
C GLU A 120 18.24 3.15 -7.14
N ALA A 121 17.73 2.47 -8.18
CA ALA A 121 17.93 2.88 -9.56
C ALA A 121 17.34 4.28 -9.83
N LEU A 122 16.11 4.55 -9.35
CA LEU A 122 15.46 5.85 -9.47
C LEU A 122 16.26 6.96 -8.77
N LEU A 123 16.73 6.70 -7.55
CA LEU A 123 17.50 7.66 -6.76
C LEU A 123 18.89 7.91 -7.38
N ASN A 124 19.59 6.85 -7.78
CA ASN A 124 20.91 6.97 -8.37
C ASN A 124 20.88 7.67 -9.74
N ALA A 125 19.79 7.58 -10.49
CA ALA A 125 19.60 8.33 -11.73
C ALA A 125 19.45 9.86 -11.52
N GLN A 126 19.05 10.29 -10.32
CA GLN A 126 18.75 11.68 -9.98
C GLN A 126 19.66 12.22 -8.86
N ARG A 127 20.74 11.50 -8.50
CA ARG A 127 21.62 11.87 -7.40
C ARG A 127 22.38 13.17 -7.65
N PRO A 128 22.68 13.96 -6.62
CA PRO A 128 23.56 15.11 -6.71
C PRO A 128 24.98 14.72 -7.20
N PRO A 129 25.70 15.65 -7.87
CA PRO A 129 27.00 15.34 -8.50
C PRO A 129 28.07 14.80 -7.54
N ASN A 130 28.06 15.26 -6.28
CA ASN A 130 29.02 14.84 -5.25
C ASN A 130 28.60 13.56 -4.51
N VAL A 131 27.42 13.00 -4.82
CA VAL A 131 26.95 11.70 -4.32
C VAL A 131 27.29 10.64 -5.37
N TYR A 132 28.06 9.63 -4.99
CA TYR A 132 28.45 8.54 -5.89
C TYR A 132 27.41 7.44 -5.93
N ARG A 133 26.79 7.17 -4.76
CA ARG A 133 25.86 6.07 -4.57
C ARG A 133 24.82 6.38 -3.50
N VAL A 134 23.59 5.95 -3.75
CA VAL A 134 22.52 5.88 -2.77
C VAL A 134 22.13 4.42 -2.59
N THR A 135 22.11 3.96 -1.35
CA THR A 135 21.68 2.62 -0.97
C THR A 135 20.52 2.74 0.01
N LEU A 136 19.52 1.89 -0.14
CA LEU A 136 18.36 1.84 0.75
C LEU A 136 18.34 0.53 1.54
N THR A 137 17.67 0.56 2.68
CA THR A 137 17.16 -0.64 3.36
C THR A 137 15.71 -0.44 3.75
N LEU A 138 14.94 -1.51 3.68
CA LEU A 138 13.55 -1.57 4.10
C LEU A 138 13.46 -2.27 5.46
N SER A 139 12.62 -1.75 6.33
CA SER A 139 12.37 -2.34 7.65
C SER A 139 10.87 -2.50 7.84
N ALA A 140 10.37 -3.74 7.79
CA ALA A 140 8.99 -4.03 8.15
C ALA A 140 8.77 -3.89 9.66
N GLU A 141 7.57 -3.48 10.07
CA GLU A 141 7.21 -3.48 11.48
C GLU A 141 7.22 -4.92 12.04
N THR A 142 7.90 -5.13 13.17
CA THR A 142 7.77 -6.36 13.94
C THR A 142 6.45 -6.27 14.73
N ILE A 143 5.45 -7.02 14.32
CA ILE A 143 4.13 -7.03 14.94
C ILE A 143 4.02 -8.24 15.86
N ASP A 144 3.87 -7.97 17.14
CA ASP A 144 3.51 -8.99 18.12
C ASP A 144 1.99 -9.06 18.22
N GLY A 145 1.41 -10.07 17.57
CA GLY A 145 -0.03 -10.28 17.46
C GLY A 145 -0.58 -10.26 16.04
N ALA A 146 -1.84 -9.91 15.90
CA ALA A 146 -2.57 -9.99 14.65
C ALA A 146 -2.17 -8.90 13.66
N ALA A 147 -1.88 -9.30 12.43
CA ALA A 147 -1.52 -8.42 11.33
C ALA A 147 -2.24 -8.83 10.04
N PHE A 148 -2.51 -7.85 9.18
CA PHE A 148 -3.14 -8.08 7.88
C PHE A 148 -2.60 -7.11 6.84
N GLY A 149 -2.58 -7.54 5.59
CA GLY A 149 -2.30 -6.69 4.44
C GLY A 149 -3.58 -6.44 3.65
N TYR A 150 -3.91 -5.19 3.38
CA TYR A 150 -5.08 -4.83 2.59
C TYR A 150 -4.73 -3.80 1.53
N SER A 151 -5.58 -3.70 0.52
CA SER A 151 -5.47 -2.69 -0.55
C SER A 151 -6.76 -1.89 -0.65
N HIS A 152 -6.66 -0.65 -1.07
CA HIS A 152 -7.79 0.25 -1.28
C HIS A 152 -7.43 1.42 -2.20
N GLY A 153 -8.37 2.35 -2.39
CA GLY A 153 -8.16 3.64 -3.04
C GLY A 153 -9.05 4.70 -2.43
N LEU A 154 -8.54 5.94 -2.29
CA LEU A 154 -9.24 7.06 -1.66
C LEU A 154 -9.43 8.20 -2.66
N LYS A 155 -10.50 8.16 -3.47
CA LYS A 155 -10.78 9.11 -4.55
C LYS A 155 -10.75 10.59 -4.15
N ARG A 156 -11.05 10.91 -2.88
CA ARG A 156 -11.11 12.30 -2.36
C ARG A 156 -9.82 12.74 -1.67
N HIS A 157 -8.79 11.89 -1.61
CA HIS A 157 -7.51 12.24 -1.04
C HIS A 157 -6.75 13.21 -1.96
N LEU A 158 -5.88 14.08 -1.39
CA LEU A 158 -5.09 15.04 -2.18
C LEU A 158 -3.76 14.47 -2.71
N GLY A 159 -3.30 13.35 -2.16
CA GLY A 159 -2.04 12.69 -2.53
C GLY A 159 -2.24 11.39 -3.30
N ASN A 160 -1.20 10.57 -3.32
CA ASN A 160 -1.16 9.30 -4.08
C ASN A 160 -2.11 8.21 -3.57
N CYS A 161 -2.69 8.37 -2.37
CA CYS A 161 -3.76 7.49 -1.88
C CYS A 161 -5.00 7.47 -2.80
N GLN A 162 -5.10 8.40 -3.77
CA GLN A 162 -6.11 8.37 -4.84
C GLN A 162 -5.94 7.19 -5.80
N ARG A 163 -4.73 6.61 -5.88
CA ARG A 163 -4.44 5.47 -6.75
C ARG A 163 -5.23 4.25 -6.27
N ILE A 164 -5.96 3.64 -7.19
CA ILE A 164 -6.99 2.64 -6.86
C ILE A 164 -6.45 1.39 -6.16
N ALA A 165 -5.20 1.05 -6.39
CA ALA A 165 -4.57 -0.13 -5.82
C ALA A 165 -3.28 0.25 -5.10
N HIS A 166 -3.39 0.95 -3.98
CA HIS A 166 -2.34 1.05 -2.99
C HIS A 166 -2.73 0.27 -1.74
N GLY A 167 -1.79 -0.01 -0.85
CA GLY A 167 -2.10 -0.87 0.27
C GLY A 167 -1.16 -0.69 1.45
N HIS A 168 -1.52 -1.33 2.53
CA HIS A 168 -0.82 -1.25 3.81
C HIS A 168 -0.74 -2.62 4.46
N ARG A 169 0.37 -2.88 5.16
CA ARG A 169 0.45 -3.94 6.15
C ARG A 169 0.22 -3.34 7.53
N SER A 170 -0.79 -3.83 8.23
CA SER A 170 -1.37 -3.19 9.40
C SER A 170 -1.50 -4.16 10.56
N ARG A 171 -1.41 -3.67 11.79
CA ARG A 171 -1.82 -4.41 12.97
C ARG A 171 -3.21 -4.01 13.41
N LEU A 172 -3.85 -4.91 14.17
CA LEU A 172 -5.19 -4.75 14.68
C LEU A 172 -5.22 -5.07 16.17
N GLU A 173 -5.86 -4.20 16.93
CA GLU A 173 -6.16 -4.46 18.34
C GLU A 173 -7.67 -4.30 18.58
N ILE A 174 -8.28 -5.26 19.28
CA ILE A 174 -9.69 -5.26 19.63
C ILE A 174 -9.85 -5.39 21.16
N TYR A 175 -10.61 -4.48 21.73
CA TYR A 175 -10.84 -4.42 23.17
C TYR A 175 -12.31 -4.58 23.49
N GLN A 176 -12.63 -5.44 24.47
CA GLN A 176 -13.95 -5.54 25.11
C GLN A 176 -13.76 -5.47 26.64
N HIS A 177 -14.59 -4.70 27.32
CA HIS A 177 -14.47 -4.45 28.76
C HIS A 177 -13.06 -3.99 29.19
N GLY A 178 -12.38 -3.21 28.33
CA GLY A 178 -11.05 -2.68 28.58
C GLY A 178 -9.88 -3.67 28.39
N GLN A 179 -10.15 -4.92 27.99
CA GLN A 179 -9.13 -5.95 27.78
C GLN A 179 -9.00 -6.30 26.29
N ARG A 180 -7.78 -6.57 25.83
CA ARG A 180 -7.53 -7.07 24.48
C ARG A 180 -8.14 -8.46 24.31
N VAL A 181 -8.72 -8.69 23.13
CA VAL A 181 -9.36 -9.97 22.77
C VAL A 181 -8.63 -10.53 21.57
N SER A 182 -7.48 -11.18 21.81
CA SER A 182 -6.56 -11.68 20.77
C SER A 182 -7.23 -12.64 19.77
N GLN A 183 -8.22 -13.41 20.21
CA GLN A 183 -8.98 -14.30 19.32
C GLN A 183 -9.77 -13.51 18.27
N LEU A 184 -10.40 -12.40 18.64
CA LEU A 184 -11.11 -11.53 17.70
C LEU A 184 -10.12 -10.80 16.77
N GLU A 185 -9.00 -10.35 17.33
CA GLU A 185 -7.93 -9.73 16.54
C GLU A 185 -7.45 -10.67 15.44
N GLN A 186 -7.14 -11.93 15.77
CA GLN A 186 -6.70 -12.92 14.80
C GLN A 186 -7.79 -13.22 13.77
N GLN A 187 -9.03 -13.47 14.22
CA GLN A 187 -10.15 -13.78 13.33
C GLN A 187 -10.38 -12.66 12.29
N TRP A 188 -10.37 -11.39 12.73
CA TRP A 188 -10.60 -10.27 11.85
C TRP A 188 -9.40 -9.94 10.96
N SER A 189 -8.19 -10.10 11.47
CA SER A 189 -6.97 -9.95 10.65
C SER A 189 -6.91 -11.02 9.57
N ASP A 190 -7.19 -12.28 9.86
CA ASP A 190 -7.25 -13.35 8.87
C ASP A 190 -8.32 -13.07 7.80
N TRP A 191 -9.48 -12.54 8.22
CA TRP A 191 -10.54 -12.20 7.29
C TRP A 191 -10.19 -11.00 6.41
N LEU A 192 -9.55 -9.94 6.96
CA LEU A 192 -9.15 -8.74 6.22
C LEU A 192 -7.93 -8.99 5.31
N ASN A 193 -7.11 -9.97 5.66
CA ASN A 193 -5.85 -10.19 4.95
C ASN A 193 -6.07 -10.51 3.47
N HIS A 194 -5.32 -9.82 2.61
CA HIS A 194 -5.39 -9.90 1.15
C HIS A 194 -6.77 -9.51 0.58
N ARG A 195 -7.54 -8.67 1.27
CA ARG A 195 -8.78 -8.10 0.76
C ARG A 195 -8.55 -6.69 0.20
N TYR A 196 -9.39 -6.39 -0.78
CA TYR A 196 -9.53 -5.04 -1.29
C TYR A 196 -10.75 -4.37 -0.62
N LEU A 197 -10.55 -3.21 0.01
CA LEU A 197 -11.60 -2.46 0.68
C LEU A 197 -12.26 -1.50 -0.31
N ILE A 198 -13.59 -1.59 -0.47
CA ILE A 198 -14.40 -0.85 -1.45
C ILE A 198 -15.36 0.09 -0.74
N GLU A 199 -15.43 1.34 -1.22
CA GLU A 199 -16.56 2.23 -0.93
C GLU A 199 -17.77 1.83 -1.79
N ALA A 200 -18.90 1.52 -1.16
CA ALA A 200 -20.08 0.96 -1.86
C ALA A 200 -20.61 1.86 -2.99
N GLU A 201 -20.50 3.19 -2.86
CA GLU A 201 -21.00 4.13 -3.87
C GLU A 201 -20.23 4.06 -5.21
N ASP A 202 -19.02 3.50 -5.23
CA ASP A 202 -18.18 3.39 -6.41
C ASP A 202 -18.26 2.02 -7.10
N ILE A 203 -19.12 1.13 -6.59
CA ILE A 203 -19.44 -0.12 -7.28
C ILE A 203 -20.28 0.22 -8.51
N ALA A 204 -19.69 0.05 -9.70
CA ALA A 204 -20.34 0.33 -10.96
C ALA A 204 -21.19 -0.85 -11.43
N GLU A 205 -20.74 -2.09 -11.16
CA GLU A 205 -21.41 -3.31 -11.61
C GLU A 205 -21.03 -4.48 -10.73
N THR A 206 -21.95 -5.42 -10.53
CA THR A 206 -21.68 -6.74 -9.97
C THR A 206 -22.19 -7.77 -10.95
N SER A 207 -21.27 -8.63 -11.47
CA SER A 207 -21.65 -9.65 -12.44
C SER A 207 -22.29 -10.86 -11.76
N GLN A 208 -23.02 -11.68 -12.57
CA GLN A 208 -23.58 -12.95 -12.08
C GLN A 208 -22.49 -13.97 -11.69
N GLU A 209 -21.28 -13.78 -12.17
CA GLU A 209 -20.12 -14.64 -11.86
C GLU A 209 -19.36 -14.23 -10.59
N GLY A 210 -19.91 -13.27 -9.82
CA GLY A 210 -19.32 -12.81 -8.56
C GLY A 210 -18.10 -11.91 -8.75
N GLN A 211 -18.02 -11.18 -9.87
CA GLN A 211 -17.05 -10.11 -10.09
C GLN A 211 -17.66 -8.77 -9.72
N ILE A 212 -16.93 -7.94 -8.99
CA ILE A 212 -17.29 -6.53 -8.76
C ILE A 212 -16.43 -5.65 -9.66
N LEU A 213 -17.07 -4.74 -10.39
CA LEU A 213 -16.42 -3.63 -11.07
C LEU A 213 -16.49 -2.39 -10.18
N TYR A 214 -15.36 -1.99 -9.66
CA TYR A 214 -15.17 -0.78 -8.86
C TYR A 214 -14.56 0.31 -9.73
N ARG A 215 -15.14 1.53 -9.71
CA ARG A 215 -14.71 2.62 -10.58
C ARG A 215 -14.91 3.97 -9.94
N TYR A 216 -13.90 4.83 -10.06
CA TYR A 216 -14.03 6.24 -9.70
C TYR A 216 -13.14 7.15 -10.54
N HIS A 217 -13.37 8.45 -10.42
CA HIS A 217 -12.53 9.50 -10.94
C HIS A 217 -11.98 10.35 -9.78
N SER A 218 -10.71 10.73 -9.88
CA SER A 218 -10.03 11.63 -8.94
C SER A 218 -9.23 12.70 -9.67
N THR A 219 -8.50 13.55 -8.95
CA THR A 219 -7.64 14.56 -9.59
C THR A 219 -6.47 13.94 -10.38
N GLN A 220 -6.07 12.71 -10.08
CA GLN A 220 -5.03 11.99 -10.82
C GLN A 220 -5.57 11.22 -12.04
N GLY A 221 -6.87 11.16 -12.25
CA GLY A 221 -7.47 10.53 -13.42
C GLY A 221 -8.59 9.55 -13.11
N SER A 222 -8.89 8.70 -14.09
CA SER A 222 -9.92 7.67 -14.01
C SER A 222 -9.33 6.32 -13.63
N PHE A 223 -10.00 5.64 -12.73
CA PHE A 223 -9.58 4.36 -12.16
C PHE A 223 -10.70 3.34 -12.27
N SER A 224 -10.35 2.12 -12.60
CA SER A 224 -11.27 0.98 -12.71
C SER A 224 -10.58 -0.30 -12.28
N LEU A 225 -11.23 -1.09 -11.43
CA LEU A 225 -10.75 -2.39 -10.96
C LEU A 225 -11.89 -3.39 -10.93
N ALA A 226 -11.78 -4.44 -11.71
CA ALA A 226 -12.64 -5.62 -11.63
C ALA A 226 -11.91 -6.72 -10.85
N LEU A 227 -12.57 -7.29 -9.84
CA LEU A 227 -12.02 -8.34 -8.99
C LEU A 227 -13.13 -9.21 -8.38
N PRO A 228 -12.84 -10.45 -7.90
CA PRO A 228 -13.83 -11.29 -7.27
C PRO A 228 -14.42 -10.67 -6.00
N GLU A 229 -15.74 -10.71 -5.83
CA GLU A 229 -16.44 -10.25 -4.63
C GLU A 229 -15.88 -10.91 -3.35
N SER A 230 -15.52 -12.19 -3.43
CA SER A 230 -14.90 -12.94 -2.32
C SER A 230 -13.57 -12.35 -1.82
N ARG A 231 -12.94 -11.47 -2.61
CA ARG A 231 -11.69 -10.77 -2.28
C ARG A 231 -11.91 -9.33 -1.84
N THR A 232 -13.14 -8.94 -1.57
CA THR A 232 -13.48 -7.57 -1.18
C THR A 232 -14.03 -7.49 0.23
N ALA A 233 -13.95 -6.27 0.80
CA ALA A 233 -14.69 -5.85 1.97
C ALA A 233 -15.39 -4.53 1.62
N VAL A 234 -16.73 -4.53 1.62
CA VAL A 234 -17.51 -3.38 1.16
C VAL A 234 -17.92 -2.54 2.36
N LEU A 235 -17.53 -1.26 2.36
CA LEU A 235 -17.93 -0.25 3.33
C LEU A 235 -18.95 0.72 2.70
N LYS A 236 -19.90 1.21 3.49
CA LYS A 236 -20.87 2.23 3.05
C LYS A 236 -20.33 3.66 3.11
N VAL A 237 -19.06 3.80 3.44
CA VAL A 237 -18.34 5.06 3.65
C VAL A 237 -16.96 4.94 3.01
N PRO A 238 -16.25 6.07 2.75
CA PRO A 238 -14.87 6.05 2.27
C PRO A 238 -13.97 5.16 3.13
N THR A 239 -13.04 4.46 2.50
CA THR A 239 -12.14 3.51 3.17
C THR A 239 -10.95 4.19 3.87
N THR A 240 -11.20 5.34 4.52
CA THR A 240 -10.21 5.98 5.39
C THR A 240 -10.00 5.15 6.65
N ILE A 241 -8.85 5.30 7.30
CA ILE A 241 -8.53 4.50 8.48
C ILE A 241 -9.51 4.71 9.63
N GLU A 242 -10.06 5.93 9.78
CA GLU A 242 -11.08 6.25 10.77
C GLU A 242 -12.37 5.49 10.51
N ASN A 243 -12.80 5.44 9.26
CA ASN A 243 -14.00 4.72 8.86
C ASN A 243 -13.82 3.21 8.94
N ILE A 244 -12.64 2.69 8.60
CA ILE A 244 -12.30 1.27 8.77
C ILE A 244 -12.36 0.90 10.26
N ALA A 245 -11.77 1.72 11.13
CA ALA A 245 -11.80 1.50 12.57
C ALA A 245 -13.25 1.52 13.10
N GLN A 246 -14.07 2.51 12.70
CA GLN A 246 -15.47 2.62 13.13
C GLN A 246 -16.33 1.46 12.61
N TRP A 247 -16.17 1.11 11.33
CA TRP A 247 -16.87 -0.01 10.71
C TRP A 247 -16.56 -1.32 11.45
N LEU A 248 -15.30 -1.57 11.75
CA LEU A 248 -14.86 -2.78 12.44
C LEU A 248 -15.38 -2.80 13.88
N ALA A 249 -15.28 -1.68 14.61
CA ALA A 249 -15.79 -1.58 16.00
C ALA A 249 -17.30 -1.89 16.06
N SER A 250 -18.09 -1.28 15.18
CA SER A 250 -19.53 -1.48 15.11
C SER A 250 -19.89 -2.91 14.69
N THR A 251 -19.16 -3.49 13.73
CA THR A 251 -19.40 -4.85 13.24
C THR A 251 -19.10 -5.89 14.32
N VAL A 252 -17.96 -5.76 15.01
CA VAL A 252 -17.59 -6.65 16.12
C VAL A 252 -18.56 -6.52 17.29
N ALA A 253 -18.96 -5.29 17.64
CA ALA A 253 -19.95 -5.07 18.69
C ALA A 253 -21.28 -5.73 18.37
N ALA A 254 -21.78 -5.58 17.14
CA ALA A 254 -23.02 -6.24 16.69
C ALA A 254 -22.89 -7.77 16.69
N GLN A 255 -21.76 -8.31 16.27
CA GLN A 255 -21.50 -9.75 16.23
C GLN A 255 -21.42 -10.39 17.62
N THR A 256 -20.82 -9.69 18.58
CA THR A 256 -20.56 -10.25 19.92
C THR A 256 -21.58 -9.82 20.98
N GLY A 257 -22.42 -8.82 20.69
CA GLY A 257 -23.34 -8.20 21.66
C GLY A 257 -22.62 -7.41 22.77
N LYS A 258 -21.36 -7.01 22.56
CA LYS A 258 -20.54 -6.33 23.57
C LYS A 258 -19.98 -5.02 23.02
N PRO A 259 -19.97 -3.92 23.82
CA PRO A 259 -19.28 -2.70 23.45
C PRO A 259 -17.82 -3.02 23.09
N THR A 260 -17.39 -2.56 21.93
CA THR A 260 -16.09 -2.91 21.37
C THR A 260 -15.31 -1.64 20.99
N ARG A 261 -14.04 -1.56 21.38
CA ARG A 261 -13.10 -0.56 20.89
C ARG A 261 -12.09 -1.23 19.99
N THR A 262 -11.83 -0.64 18.84
CA THR A 262 -10.78 -1.06 17.91
C THR A 262 -9.67 -0.03 17.85
N VAL A 263 -8.45 -0.50 17.61
CA VAL A 263 -7.30 0.30 17.17
C VAL A 263 -6.82 -0.35 15.87
N VAL A 264 -6.98 0.35 14.77
CA VAL A 264 -6.62 -0.13 13.44
C VAL A 264 -5.49 0.74 12.91
N PHE A 265 -4.41 0.10 12.49
CA PHE A 265 -3.26 0.81 11.94
C PHE A 265 -3.37 0.92 10.42
N GLU A 266 -2.78 1.96 9.86
CA GLU A 266 -2.59 2.18 8.43
C GLU A 266 -1.09 2.22 8.15
N GLY A 267 -0.52 1.04 7.88
CA GLY A 267 0.92 0.89 7.86
C GLY A 267 1.54 1.06 9.25
N ILE A 268 2.73 1.65 9.31
CA ILE A 268 3.58 1.67 10.50
C ILE A 268 3.29 2.91 11.35
N SER A 269 3.05 2.70 12.65
CA SER A 269 2.98 3.75 13.71
C SER A 269 1.92 4.84 13.52
N LYS A 270 0.96 4.68 12.62
CA LYS A 270 -0.19 5.59 12.43
C LYS A 270 -1.47 4.78 12.33
N GLY A 271 -2.60 5.34 12.75
CA GLY A 271 -3.88 4.63 12.72
C GLY A 271 -5.00 5.40 13.40
N ALA A 272 -6.14 4.74 13.55
CA ALA A 272 -7.32 5.29 14.20
C ALA A 272 -7.86 4.35 15.28
N THR A 273 -8.59 4.92 16.24
CA THR A 273 -9.35 4.19 17.25
C THR A 273 -10.81 4.58 17.17
N ALA A 274 -11.67 3.59 17.31
CA ALA A 274 -13.13 3.80 17.31
C ALA A 274 -13.83 2.90 18.33
N THR A 275 -15.08 3.24 18.66
CA THR A 275 -15.93 2.48 19.59
C THR A 275 -17.25 2.18 18.90
N GLY A 276 -17.72 0.96 19.02
CA GLY A 276 -18.98 0.46 18.49
C GLY A 276 -19.86 -0.18 19.56
#